data_adb1ccf24f5f8469dbd13f665d116870
#
_entry.id   adb1ccf24f5f8469dbd13f665d116870
#
_cell.length_a   1.000
_cell.length_b   1.000
_cell.length_c   1.000
_cell.angle_alpha   90.00
_cell.angle_beta   90.00
_cell.angle_gamma   90.00
#
_symmetry.space_group_name_H-M   'P 1'
#
loop_
_entity.id
_entity.type
_entity.pdbx_description
1 polymer ?
#
loop_
_entity_poly.entity_id
_entity_poly.type
_entity_poly.pdbx_seq_one_letter_code
_entity_poly.pdbx_strand_id
1 'polypeptide(L)'
;MSGDAEITRLKPGRRTDIRRENERAILEAAEKVFAEAGFGGATMQLIADMAGLPKANLHYYFATKEDLYRRVVQQIFEIWLDAASSFDDAPGPVEGIGAYIDAKMDISRTHPHGSKVWASEVMHGAPVIQDYLETTLRDWTEGRIAVIRRWIDEGKMRPVDPRHLLYLLWATTQHYADFGHQIQTLNAGKPLSDRQWAEAKASVKEMVLRGIGAI
;
A
#
# COMPACT_ATOMS: atom_id res chain seq x y z
N MET A 1 52.25 23.15 -18.34
CA MET A 1 50.81 23.53 -18.54
C MET A 1 50.00 22.55 -17.71
N SER A 2 49.70 22.93 -16.50
CA SER A 2 48.88 22.11 -15.55
C SER A 2 47.44 22.37 -15.82
N GLY A 3 46.67 21.33 -16.15
CA GLY A 3 45.21 21.39 -16.26
C GLY A 3 44.57 20.94 -14.94
N ASP A 4 44.16 21.92 -14.16
CA ASP A 4 43.37 21.68 -12.95
C ASP A 4 41.97 21.21 -13.37
N ALA A 5 41.70 19.94 -13.10
CA ALA A 5 40.36 19.37 -13.20
C ALA A 5 39.50 19.90 -12.04
N GLU A 6 38.69 20.89 -12.35
CA GLU A 6 37.70 21.51 -11.43
C GLU A 6 36.67 20.45 -11.03
N ILE A 7 36.86 19.85 -9.85
CA ILE A 7 35.89 18.95 -9.24
C ILE A 7 34.71 19.81 -8.79
N THR A 8 33.67 19.92 -9.63
CA THR A 8 32.44 20.62 -9.32
C THR A 8 31.76 20.00 -8.10
N ARG A 9 32.00 20.53 -6.91
CA ARG A 9 31.27 20.17 -5.67
C ARG A 9 29.81 20.57 -5.82
N LEU A 10 28.94 19.58 -5.99
CA LEU A 10 27.48 19.78 -5.99
C LEU A 10 27.04 20.46 -4.68
N LYS A 11 26.12 21.45 -4.81
CA LYS A 11 25.56 22.18 -3.67
C LYS A 11 24.86 21.20 -2.72
N PRO A 12 24.90 21.39 -1.38
CA PRO A 12 24.35 20.46 -0.38
C PRO A 12 22.90 20.01 -0.63
N GLY A 13 22.01 20.89 -1.06
CA GLY A 13 20.62 20.57 -1.40
C GLY A 13 20.50 19.57 -2.55
N ARG A 14 21.27 19.74 -3.63
CA ARG A 14 21.24 18.86 -4.81
C ARG A 14 21.69 17.42 -4.51
N ARG A 15 22.60 17.21 -3.57
CA ARG A 15 23.01 15.85 -3.12
C ARG A 15 21.91 15.14 -2.36
N THR A 16 21.16 15.86 -1.54
CA THR A 16 20.02 15.33 -0.80
C THR A 16 18.87 14.94 -1.75
N ASP A 17 18.62 15.76 -2.77
CA ASP A 17 17.57 15.48 -3.76
C ASP A 17 17.90 14.25 -4.61
N ILE A 18 19.13 14.14 -5.13
CA ILE A 18 19.60 12.95 -5.87
C ILE A 18 19.51 11.69 -5.00
N ARG A 19 19.85 11.79 -3.71
CA ARG A 19 19.74 10.66 -2.79
C ARG A 19 18.30 10.18 -2.66
N ARG A 20 17.35 11.09 -2.46
CA ARG A 20 15.91 10.77 -2.37
C ARG A 20 15.36 10.20 -3.67
N GLU A 21 15.76 10.75 -4.81
CA GLU A 21 15.37 10.25 -6.13
C GLU A 21 15.86 8.81 -6.36
N ASN A 22 17.12 8.52 -6.03
CA ASN A 22 17.67 7.17 -6.14
C ASN A 22 16.97 6.18 -5.19
N GLU A 23 16.75 6.57 -3.93
CA GLU A 23 16.04 5.73 -2.95
C GLU A 23 14.62 5.40 -3.43
N ARG A 24 13.90 6.39 -3.96
CA ARG A 24 12.58 6.19 -4.55
C ARG A 24 12.63 5.24 -5.74
N ALA A 25 13.56 5.44 -6.67
CA ALA A 25 13.70 4.57 -7.83
C ALA A 25 14.02 3.10 -7.44
N ILE A 26 14.85 2.91 -6.40
CA ILE A 26 15.15 1.58 -5.85
C ILE A 26 13.89 0.94 -5.27
N LEU A 27 13.11 1.66 -4.47
CA LEU A 27 11.89 1.15 -3.84
C LEU A 27 10.82 0.80 -4.88
N GLU A 28 10.61 1.65 -5.89
CA GLU A 28 9.68 1.38 -7.00
C GLU A 28 10.08 0.15 -7.82
N ALA A 29 11.38 -0.03 -8.10
CA ALA A 29 11.90 -1.20 -8.79
C ALA A 29 11.76 -2.47 -7.92
N ALA A 30 12.12 -2.37 -6.64
CA ALA A 30 12.03 -3.47 -5.69
C ALA A 30 10.58 -3.96 -5.51
N GLU A 31 9.63 -3.02 -5.39
CA GLU A 31 8.20 -3.33 -5.29
C GLU A 31 7.73 -4.19 -6.48
N LYS A 32 8.09 -3.81 -7.71
CA LYS A 32 7.75 -4.58 -8.91
C LYS A 32 8.40 -5.96 -8.92
N VAL A 33 9.72 -6.02 -8.68
CA VAL A 33 10.46 -7.29 -8.68
C VAL A 33 9.93 -8.24 -7.61
N PHE A 34 9.65 -7.76 -6.40
CA PHE A 34 9.09 -8.60 -5.34
C PHE A 34 7.66 -9.05 -5.65
N ALA A 35 6.85 -8.20 -6.28
CA ALA A 35 5.49 -8.57 -6.68
C ALA A 35 5.45 -9.64 -7.79
N GLU A 36 6.43 -9.64 -8.69
CA GLU A 36 6.49 -10.56 -9.83
C GLU A 36 7.24 -11.85 -9.52
N ALA A 37 8.39 -11.77 -8.86
CA ALA A 37 9.28 -12.90 -8.61
C ALA A 37 9.19 -13.47 -7.18
N GLY A 38 8.47 -12.80 -6.28
CA GLY A 38 8.46 -13.09 -4.85
C GLY A 38 9.80 -12.79 -4.18
N PHE A 39 9.85 -12.89 -2.86
CA PHE A 39 11.09 -12.67 -2.11
C PHE A 39 12.22 -13.62 -2.54
N GLY A 40 11.89 -14.92 -2.73
CA GLY A 40 12.88 -15.96 -3.09
C GLY A 40 13.50 -15.76 -4.48
N GLY A 41 12.70 -15.35 -5.48
CA GLY A 41 13.16 -15.14 -6.85
C GLY A 41 13.83 -13.78 -7.10
N ALA A 42 13.57 -12.80 -6.24
CA ALA A 42 14.18 -11.48 -6.36
C ALA A 42 15.67 -11.48 -5.99
N THR A 43 16.47 -10.72 -6.73
CA THR A 43 17.90 -10.48 -6.42
C THR A 43 18.21 -8.99 -6.40
N MET A 44 19.19 -8.58 -5.62
CA MET A 44 19.69 -7.19 -5.60
C MET A 44 20.17 -6.74 -6.99
N GLN A 45 20.68 -7.66 -7.83
CA GLN A 45 21.07 -7.34 -9.20
C GLN A 45 19.86 -7.01 -10.06
N LEU A 46 18.83 -7.85 -10.05
CA LEU A 46 17.59 -7.62 -10.83
C LEU A 46 16.93 -6.30 -10.46
N ILE A 47 16.90 -5.96 -9.16
CA ILE A 47 16.36 -4.69 -8.67
C ILE A 47 17.21 -3.51 -9.16
N ALA A 48 18.53 -3.65 -9.12
CA ALA A 48 19.46 -2.61 -9.60
C ALA A 48 19.29 -2.33 -11.09
N ASP A 49 19.20 -3.40 -11.89
CA ASP A 49 18.99 -3.31 -13.33
C ASP A 49 17.65 -2.61 -13.65
N MET A 50 16.59 -2.97 -12.93
CA MET A 50 15.27 -2.34 -13.08
C MET A 50 15.25 -0.87 -12.62
N ALA A 51 16.00 -0.52 -11.58
CA ALA A 51 16.14 0.85 -11.09
C ALA A 51 17.05 1.73 -11.98
N GLY A 52 17.77 1.11 -12.93
CA GLY A 52 18.77 1.82 -13.75
C GLY A 52 19.99 2.31 -12.96
N LEU A 53 20.33 1.63 -11.86
CA LEU A 53 21.40 2.02 -10.95
C LEU A 53 22.43 0.88 -10.82
N PRO A 54 23.74 1.21 -10.61
CA PRO A 54 24.72 0.20 -10.27
C PRO A 54 24.35 -0.55 -8.98
N LYS A 55 24.57 -1.88 -8.94
CA LYS A 55 24.30 -2.70 -7.74
C LYS A 55 24.98 -2.17 -6.47
N ALA A 56 26.17 -1.60 -6.59
CA ALA A 56 26.87 -0.99 -5.46
C ALA A 56 26.09 0.17 -4.83
N ASN A 57 25.29 0.89 -5.63
CA ASN A 57 24.43 1.95 -5.12
C ASN A 57 23.28 1.38 -4.26
N LEU A 58 22.71 0.22 -4.64
CA LEU A 58 21.67 -0.41 -3.82
C LEU A 58 22.21 -0.75 -2.42
N HIS A 59 23.39 -1.35 -2.34
CA HIS A 59 24.01 -1.70 -1.06
C HIS A 59 24.36 -0.48 -0.20
N TYR A 60 24.50 0.70 -0.80
CA TYR A 60 24.66 1.94 -0.05
C TYR A 60 23.37 2.36 0.66
N TYR A 61 22.19 2.09 0.06
CA TYR A 61 20.88 2.44 0.64
C TYR A 61 20.32 1.30 1.51
N PHE A 62 20.48 0.06 1.08
CA PHE A 62 19.94 -1.13 1.72
C PHE A 62 21.02 -2.20 1.82
N ALA A 63 21.44 -2.51 3.04
CA ALA A 63 22.55 -3.44 3.27
C ALA A 63 22.20 -4.85 2.77
N THR A 64 20.96 -5.29 2.97
CA THR A 64 20.48 -6.63 2.60
C THR A 64 19.20 -6.55 1.75
N LYS A 65 18.86 -7.68 1.13
CA LYS A 65 17.60 -7.85 0.42
C LYS A 65 16.41 -7.82 1.41
N GLU A 66 16.61 -8.35 2.59
CA GLU A 66 15.65 -8.35 3.69
C GLU A 66 15.31 -6.93 4.15
N ASP A 67 16.30 -6.06 4.32
CA ASP A 67 16.11 -4.64 4.68
C ASP A 67 15.28 -3.92 3.62
N LEU A 68 15.62 -4.14 2.34
CA LEU A 68 14.89 -3.57 1.22
C LEU A 68 13.45 -4.08 1.16
N TYR A 69 13.26 -5.39 1.33
CA TYR A 69 11.94 -6.00 1.34
C TYR A 69 11.07 -5.47 2.48
N ARG A 70 11.61 -5.44 3.72
CA ARG A 70 10.93 -4.86 4.88
C ARG A 70 10.50 -3.41 4.61
N ARG A 71 11.36 -2.60 3.99
CA ARG A 71 11.03 -1.21 3.68
C ARG A 71 9.91 -1.10 2.64
N VAL A 72 9.90 -1.95 1.61
CA VAL A 72 8.81 -2.02 0.61
C VAL A 72 7.48 -2.37 1.28
N VAL A 73 7.46 -3.39 2.13
CA VAL A 73 6.24 -3.81 2.84
C VAL A 73 5.75 -2.72 3.80
N GLN A 74 6.64 -2.06 4.52
CA GLN A 74 6.30 -0.95 5.41
C GLN A 74 5.71 0.24 4.64
N GLN A 75 6.26 0.56 3.48
CA GLN A 75 5.81 1.70 2.67
C GLN A 75 4.33 1.57 2.25
N ILE A 76 3.90 0.42 1.78
CA ILE A 76 2.50 0.23 1.40
C ILE A 76 1.58 0.33 2.62
N PHE A 77 2.04 -0.15 3.77
CA PHE A 77 1.26 -0.04 4.99
C PHE A 77 1.15 1.41 5.48
N GLU A 78 2.22 2.20 5.40
CA GLU A 78 2.21 3.64 5.71
C GLU A 78 1.17 4.38 4.85
N ILE A 79 1.10 4.06 3.54
CA ILE A 79 0.08 4.61 2.62
C ILE A 79 -1.34 4.22 3.06
N TRP A 80 -1.54 2.99 3.52
CA TRP A 80 -2.85 2.55 4.02
C TRP A 80 -3.23 3.18 5.36
N LEU A 81 -2.27 3.40 6.25
CA LEU A 81 -2.51 4.11 7.52
C LEU A 81 -2.98 5.55 7.25
N ASP A 82 -2.35 6.24 6.32
CA ASP A 82 -2.74 7.60 5.93
C ASP A 82 -4.17 7.63 5.36
N ALA A 83 -4.52 6.68 4.50
CA ALA A 83 -5.89 6.55 3.97
C ALA A 83 -6.94 6.38 5.06
N ALA A 84 -6.59 5.75 6.16
CA ALA A 84 -7.51 5.49 7.27
C ALA A 84 -7.62 6.63 8.27
N SER A 85 -6.89 7.71 8.11
CA SER A 85 -7.08 8.95 8.89
C SER A 85 -8.50 9.52 8.71
N SER A 86 -9.17 9.16 7.60
CA SER A 86 -10.58 9.51 7.35
C SER A 86 -11.56 9.05 8.44
N PHE A 87 -11.18 8.10 9.30
CA PHE A 87 -12.02 7.68 10.44
C PHE A 87 -11.94 8.64 11.62
N ASP A 88 -10.82 9.34 11.81
CA ASP A 88 -10.53 10.04 13.07
C ASP A 88 -11.50 11.17 13.36
N ASP A 89 -11.77 12.00 12.38
CA ASP A 89 -12.62 13.20 12.50
C ASP A 89 -13.96 13.07 11.79
N ALA A 90 -14.29 11.87 11.28
CA ALA A 90 -15.55 11.68 10.56
C ALA A 90 -16.77 11.80 11.50
N PRO A 91 -17.81 12.55 11.06
CA PRO A 91 -19.04 12.70 11.84
C PRO A 91 -19.86 11.41 11.93
N GLY A 92 -19.63 10.46 11.02
CA GLY A 92 -20.32 9.19 10.96
C GLY A 92 -19.74 8.18 9.97
N PRO A 93 -20.37 6.99 9.89
CA PRO A 93 -19.87 5.91 9.04
C PRO A 93 -19.95 6.22 7.54
N VAL A 94 -20.90 7.05 7.10
CA VAL A 94 -21.04 7.40 5.68
C VAL A 94 -19.80 8.13 5.19
N GLU A 95 -19.37 9.15 5.91
CA GLU A 95 -18.18 9.94 5.58
C GLU A 95 -16.90 9.14 5.84
N GLY A 96 -16.75 8.54 7.03
CA GLY A 96 -15.51 7.86 7.43
C GLY A 96 -15.22 6.60 6.61
N ILE A 97 -16.17 5.67 6.58
CA ILE A 97 -16.03 4.42 5.82
C ILE A 97 -16.06 4.71 4.31
N GLY A 98 -16.92 5.64 3.87
CA GLY A 98 -17.00 6.02 2.46
C GLY A 98 -15.67 6.58 1.92
N ALA A 99 -15.06 7.52 2.64
CA ALA A 99 -13.76 8.09 2.27
C ALA A 99 -12.63 7.03 2.34
N TYR A 100 -12.67 6.14 3.34
CA TYR A 100 -11.72 5.04 3.43
C TYR A 100 -11.79 4.09 2.23
N ILE A 101 -13.01 3.70 1.82
CA ILE A 101 -13.19 2.85 0.63
C ILE A 101 -12.65 3.56 -0.61
N ASP A 102 -12.96 4.86 -0.80
CA ASP A 102 -12.46 5.63 -1.94
C ASP A 102 -10.93 5.64 -1.97
N ALA A 103 -10.29 5.97 -0.87
CA ALA A 103 -8.84 6.02 -0.77
C ALA A 103 -8.19 4.64 -0.98
N LYS A 104 -8.73 3.58 -0.36
CA LYS A 104 -8.23 2.20 -0.53
C LYS A 104 -8.36 1.72 -1.97
N MET A 105 -9.46 2.02 -2.65
CA MET A 105 -9.66 1.67 -4.06
C MET A 105 -8.68 2.45 -4.96
N ASP A 106 -8.42 3.73 -4.68
CA ASP A 106 -7.42 4.52 -5.40
C ASP A 106 -6.00 3.96 -5.19
N ILE A 107 -5.64 3.56 -3.98
CA ILE A 107 -4.37 2.91 -3.66
C ILE A 107 -4.26 1.56 -4.40
N SER A 108 -5.33 0.76 -4.44
CA SER A 108 -5.36 -0.51 -5.18
C SER A 108 -5.10 -0.32 -6.67
N ARG A 109 -5.48 0.83 -7.22
CA ARG A 109 -5.20 1.20 -8.60
C ARG A 109 -3.78 1.71 -8.82
N THR A 110 -3.28 2.55 -7.91
CA THR A 110 -2.00 3.25 -8.07
C THR A 110 -0.80 2.47 -7.53
N HIS A 111 -1.01 1.58 -6.56
CA HIS A 111 0.03 0.78 -5.90
C HIS A 111 -0.27 -0.73 -5.90
N PRO A 112 -0.62 -1.33 -7.06
CA PRO A 112 -1.02 -2.74 -7.10
C PRO A 112 0.13 -3.70 -6.76
N HIS A 113 1.37 -3.33 -7.03
CA HIS A 113 2.53 -4.16 -6.72
C HIS A 113 2.78 -4.21 -5.20
N GLY A 114 2.73 -3.08 -4.51
CA GLY A 114 2.88 -3.01 -3.06
C GLY A 114 1.81 -3.83 -2.34
N SER A 115 0.55 -3.75 -2.79
CA SER A 115 -0.53 -4.58 -2.26
C SER A 115 -0.23 -6.07 -2.40
N LYS A 116 0.23 -6.52 -3.58
CA LYS A 116 0.61 -7.93 -3.81
C LYS A 116 1.77 -8.39 -2.94
N VAL A 117 2.78 -7.55 -2.74
CA VAL A 117 3.92 -7.86 -1.86
C VAL A 117 3.43 -8.07 -0.43
N TRP A 118 2.58 -7.18 0.08
CA TRP A 118 1.96 -7.31 1.39
C TRP A 118 1.12 -8.59 1.50
N ALA A 119 0.22 -8.82 0.54
CA ALA A 119 -0.65 -10.00 0.54
C ALA A 119 0.17 -11.30 0.53
N SER A 120 1.21 -11.37 -0.30
CA SER A 120 2.14 -12.50 -0.34
C SER A 120 2.84 -12.73 1.00
N GLU A 121 3.34 -11.68 1.62
CA GLU A 121 4.03 -11.75 2.93
C GLU A 121 3.09 -12.31 4.00
N VAL A 122 1.87 -11.79 4.11
CA VAL A 122 0.88 -12.24 5.11
C VAL A 122 0.43 -13.68 4.83
N MET A 123 0.19 -14.05 3.57
CA MET A 123 -0.21 -15.42 3.20
C MET A 123 0.87 -16.46 3.52
N HIS A 124 2.15 -16.07 3.56
CA HIS A 124 3.25 -16.94 3.94
C HIS A 124 3.61 -16.88 5.44
N GLY A 125 2.75 -16.32 6.28
CA GLY A 125 2.92 -16.25 7.72
C GLY A 125 3.76 -15.08 8.22
N ALA A 126 3.92 -14.04 7.39
CA ALA A 126 4.59 -12.79 7.71
C ALA A 126 6.03 -12.92 8.26
N PRO A 127 6.91 -13.73 7.62
CA PRO A 127 8.24 -14.05 8.17
C PRO A 127 9.11 -12.82 8.41
N VAL A 128 8.89 -11.72 7.70
CA VAL A 128 9.70 -10.50 7.79
C VAL A 128 9.04 -9.41 8.64
N ILE A 129 7.69 -9.39 8.72
CA ILE A 129 6.95 -8.29 9.35
C ILE A 129 6.04 -8.72 10.49
N GLN A 130 6.21 -9.92 11.04
CA GLN A 130 5.36 -10.42 12.13
C GLN A 130 5.30 -9.45 13.33
N ASP A 131 6.44 -8.90 13.72
CA ASP A 131 6.54 -7.88 14.76
C ASP A 131 5.67 -6.65 14.49
N TYR A 132 5.58 -6.26 13.22
CA TYR A 132 4.77 -5.12 12.79
C TYR A 132 3.26 -5.41 12.83
N LEU A 133 2.85 -6.64 12.49
CA LEU A 133 1.47 -7.09 12.62
C LEU A 133 1.03 -7.11 14.09
N GLU A 134 1.90 -7.61 14.97
CA GLU A 134 1.64 -7.77 16.40
C GLU A 134 1.61 -6.44 17.17
N THR A 135 2.18 -5.39 16.63
CA THR A 135 2.24 -4.08 17.26
C THR A 135 1.42 -3.05 16.47
N THR A 136 1.99 -2.48 15.44
CA THR A 136 1.42 -1.34 14.72
C THR A 136 0.06 -1.62 14.09
N LEU A 137 -0.09 -2.76 13.38
CA LEU A 137 -1.38 -3.09 12.76
C LEU A 137 -2.44 -3.41 13.81
N ARG A 138 -2.07 -4.11 14.89
CA ARG A 138 -3.00 -4.42 15.99
C ARG A 138 -3.51 -3.14 16.64
N ASP A 139 -2.61 -2.25 17.05
CA ASP A 139 -2.98 -1.01 17.75
C ASP A 139 -3.83 -0.11 16.87
N TRP A 140 -3.48 0.00 15.59
CA TRP A 140 -4.29 0.69 14.60
C TRP A 140 -5.69 0.09 14.48
N THR A 141 -5.78 -1.24 14.39
CA THR A 141 -7.06 -1.97 14.27
C THR A 141 -7.95 -1.70 15.49
N GLU A 142 -7.42 -1.77 16.71
CA GLU A 142 -8.16 -1.49 17.93
C GLU A 142 -8.67 -0.03 17.97
N GLY A 143 -7.88 0.93 17.49
CA GLY A 143 -8.33 2.31 17.32
C GLY A 143 -9.56 2.44 16.42
N ARG A 144 -9.54 1.78 15.25
CA ARG A 144 -10.68 1.80 14.30
C ARG A 144 -11.91 1.06 14.86
N ILE A 145 -11.71 -0.04 15.58
CA ILE A 145 -12.78 -0.74 16.28
C ILE A 145 -13.49 0.19 17.28
N ALA A 146 -12.74 0.98 18.03
CA ALA A 146 -13.32 1.92 18.97
C ALA A 146 -14.19 2.99 18.30
N VAL A 147 -13.75 3.51 17.15
CA VAL A 147 -14.55 4.47 16.35
C VAL A 147 -15.82 3.83 15.83
N ILE A 148 -15.76 2.63 15.27
CA ILE A 148 -16.93 1.91 14.75
C ILE A 148 -17.94 1.61 15.87
N ARG A 149 -17.46 1.16 17.05
CA ARG A 149 -18.31 0.95 18.23
C ARG A 149 -19.05 2.22 18.63
N ARG A 150 -18.36 3.36 18.67
CA ARG A 150 -18.98 4.65 18.95
C ARG A 150 -20.12 4.96 17.97
N TRP A 151 -19.93 4.75 16.67
CA TRP A 151 -21.01 4.98 15.68
C TRP A 151 -22.18 4.03 15.85
N ILE A 152 -21.96 2.79 16.28
CA ILE A 152 -23.02 1.83 16.63
C ILE A 152 -23.78 2.32 17.87
N ASP A 153 -23.08 2.71 18.93
CA ASP A 153 -23.67 3.19 20.18
C ASP A 153 -24.48 4.49 19.98
N GLU A 154 -24.05 5.34 19.05
CA GLU A 154 -24.76 6.55 18.64
C GLU A 154 -25.95 6.27 17.69
N GLY A 155 -26.20 5.03 17.32
CA GLY A 155 -27.30 4.64 16.42
C GLY A 155 -27.09 5.06 14.95
N LYS A 156 -25.87 5.40 14.55
CA LYS A 156 -25.51 5.85 13.19
C LYS A 156 -25.36 4.70 12.20
N MET A 157 -25.27 3.47 12.67
CA MET A 157 -25.24 2.26 11.87
C MET A 157 -25.80 1.08 12.68
N ARG A 158 -26.09 -0.03 11.98
CA ARG A 158 -26.57 -1.26 12.64
C ARG A 158 -25.46 -1.90 13.47
N PRO A 159 -25.81 -2.66 14.53
CA PRO A 159 -24.85 -3.48 15.24
C PRO A 159 -24.20 -4.50 14.29
N VAL A 160 -22.87 -4.41 14.16
CA VAL A 160 -22.01 -5.35 13.43
C VAL A 160 -20.77 -5.60 14.27
N ASP A 161 -20.08 -6.71 14.05
CA ASP A 161 -18.76 -6.89 14.62
C ASP A 161 -17.76 -5.95 13.91
N PRO A 162 -17.16 -4.97 14.61
CA PRO A 162 -16.27 -3.99 13.98
C PRO A 162 -15.03 -4.64 13.34
N ARG A 163 -14.53 -5.73 13.91
CA ARG A 163 -13.35 -6.44 13.39
C ARG A 163 -13.68 -7.12 12.07
N HIS A 164 -14.82 -7.80 11.99
CA HIS A 164 -15.27 -8.41 10.74
C HIS A 164 -15.60 -7.38 9.66
N LEU A 165 -16.10 -6.19 10.06
CA LEU A 165 -16.28 -5.09 9.11
C LEU A 165 -14.95 -4.61 8.52
N LEU A 166 -13.90 -4.46 9.34
CA LEU A 166 -12.56 -4.10 8.85
C LEU A 166 -12.01 -5.17 7.89
N TYR A 167 -12.17 -6.45 8.21
CA TYR A 167 -11.75 -7.54 7.31
C TYR A 167 -12.50 -7.49 5.97
N LEU A 168 -13.80 -7.23 5.99
CA LEU A 168 -14.60 -7.05 4.78
C LEU A 168 -14.10 -5.86 3.95
N LEU A 169 -13.84 -4.72 4.58
CA LEU A 169 -13.31 -3.53 3.91
C LEU A 169 -11.97 -3.82 3.24
N TRP A 170 -11.06 -4.51 3.91
CA TRP A 170 -9.78 -4.90 3.32
C TRP A 170 -9.98 -5.86 2.15
N ALA A 171 -10.74 -6.92 2.33
CA ALA A 171 -10.98 -7.91 1.28
C ALA A 171 -11.60 -7.30 0.02
N THR A 172 -12.62 -6.45 0.18
CA THR A 172 -13.33 -5.87 -0.97
C THR A 172 -12.52 -4.83 -1.72
N THR A 173 -11.67 -4.07 -1.05
CA THR A 173 -10.86 -3.01 -1.69
C THR A 173 -9.54 -3.53 -2.26
N GLN A 174 -8.83 -4.42 -1.54
CA GLN A 174 -7.54 -4.96 -1.99
C GLN A 174 -7.67 -5.99 -3.11
N HIS A 175 -8.81 -6.65 -3.24
CA HIS A 175 -9.06 -7.61 -4.32
C HIS A 175 -8.73 -7.03 -5.70
N TYR A 176 -9.00 -5.76 -5.93
CA TYR A 176 -8.74 -5.09 -7.20
C TYR A 176 -7.24 -4.96 -7.54
N ALA A 177 -6.37 -4.94 -6.54
CA ALA A 177 -4.92 -4.96 -6.73
C ALA A 177 -4.39 -6.40 -6.77
N ASP A 178 -4.72 -7.20 -5.75
CA ASP A 178 -4.13 -8.51 -5.52
C ASP A 178 -4.52 -9.51 -6.62
N PHE A 179 -5.77 -9.43 -7.09
CA PHE A 179 -6.34 -10.29 -8.15
C PHE A 179 -6.57 -9.53 -9.47
N GLY A 180 -5.80 -8.47 -9.74
CA GLY A 180 -5.93 -7.66 -10.95
C GLY A 180 -5.86 -8.45 -12.25
N HIS A 181 -5.07 -9.54 -12.33
CA HIS A 181 -5.02 -10.43 -13.47
C HIS A 181 -6.36 -11.15 -13.73
N GLN A 182 -7.01 -11.64 -12.67
CA GLN A 182 -8.34 -12.25 -12.78
C GLN A 182 -9.37 -11.23 -13.30
N ILE A 183 -9.38 -10.03 -12.73
CA ILE A 183 -10.28 -8.95 -13.15
C ILE A 183 -10.04 -8.60 -14.62
N GLN A 184 -8.79 -8.44 -15.03
CA GLN A 184 -8.43 -8.16 -16.42
C GLN A 184 -8.89 -9.28 -17.36
N THR A 185 -8.70 -10.55 -16.97
CA THR A 185 -9.15 -11.70 -17.77
C THR A 185 -10.67 -11.68 -17.96
N LEU A 186 -11.44 -11.44 -16.88
CA LEU A 186 -12.90 -11.33 -16.93
C LEU A 186 -13.39 -10.08 -17.68
N ASN A 187 -12.56 -9.05 -17.78
CA ASN A 187 -12.80 -7.84 -18.57
C ASN A 187 -12.27 -7.96 -20.02
N ALA A 188 -12.40 -9.15 -20.60
CA ALA A 188 -11.96 -9.45 -21.97
C ALA A 188 -10.47 -9.15 -22.23
N GLY A 189 -9.61 -9.42 -21.27
CA GLY A 189 -8.16 -9.21 -21.34
C GLY A 189 -7.71 -7.75 -21.19
N LYS A 190 -8.62 -6.82 -20.89
CA LYS A 190 -8.31 -5.39 -20.76
C LYS A 190 -8.32 -4.95 -19.30
N PRO A 191 -7.42 -4.04 -18.88
CA PRO A 191 -7.52 -3.41 -17.58
C PRO A 191 -8.84 -2.63 -17.47
N LEU A 192 -9.32 -2.40 -16.26
CA LEU A 192 -10.49 -1.56 -16.02
C LEU A 192 -10.23 -0.12 -16.50
N SER A 193 -11.17 0.42 -17.26
CA SER A 193 -11.18 1.82 -17.66
C SER A 193 -11.49 2.73 -16.46
N ASP A 194 -11.26 4.04 -16.61
CA ASP A 194 -11.59 5.03 -15.56
C ASP A 194 -13.07 4.97 -15.15
N ARG A 195 -13.98 4.79 -16.12
CA ARG A 195 -15.40 4.62 -15.85
C ARG A 195 -15.68 3.37 -15.02
N GLN A 196 -15.11 2.22 -15.40
CA GLN A 196 -15.29 0.96 -14.68
C GLN A 196 -14.71 1.04 -13.26
N TRP A 197 -13.59 1.74 -13.05
CA TRP A 197 -13.06 2.00 -11.72
C TRP A 197 -14.00 2.86 -10.88
N ALA A 198 -14.57 3.91 -11.44
CA ALA A 198 -15.56 4.75 -10.75
C ALA A 198 -16.83 3.95 -10.38
N GLU A 199 -17.33 3.13 -11.31
CA GLU A 199 -18.47 2.22 -11.07
C GLU A 199 -18.15 1.20 -9.98
N ALA A 200 -16.96 0.60 -9.97
CA ALA A 200 -16.52 -0.34 -8.94
C ALA A 200 -16.45 0.31 -7.55
N LYS A 201 -15.86 1.50 -7.45
CA LYS A 201 -15.81 2.28 -6.19
C LYS A 201 -17.21 2.58 -5.66
N ALA A 202 -18.09 3.08 -6.51
CA ALA A 202 -19.45 3.40 -6.15
C ALA A 202 -20.21 2.15 -5.66
N SER A 203 -20.06 1.02 -6.36
CA SER A 203 -20.71 -0.25 -6.01
C SER A 203 -20.22 -0.79 -4.67
N VAL A 204 -18.89 -0.83 -4.44
CA VAL A 204 -18.33 -1.30 -3.17
C VAL A 204 -18.82 -0.42 -2.01
N LYS A 205 -18.78 0.91 -2.19
CA LYS A 205 -19.24 1.86 -1.18
C LYS A 205 -20.72 1.68 -0.86
N GLU A 206 -21.56 1.62 -1.87
CA GLU A 206 -23.01 1.45 -1.69
C GLU A 206 -23.34 0.14 -0.98
N MET A 207 -22.74 -1.00 -1.45
CA MET A 207 -22.99 -2.30 -0.84
C MET A 207 -22.59 -2.32 0.63
N VAL A 208 -21.42 -1.77 0.98
CA VAL A 208 -20.95 -1.73 2.37
C VAL A 208 -21.87 -0.83 3.21
N LEU A 209 -22.12 0.41 2.80
CA LEU A 209 -22.89 1.37 3.59
C LEU A 209 -24.33 0.91 3.79
N ARG A 210 -24.99 0.33 2.76
CA ARG A 210 -26.31 -0.31 2.91
C ARG A 210 -26.22 -1.54 3.80
N GLY A 211 -25.18 -2.37 3.65
CA GLY A 211 -24.97 -3.57 4.46
C GLY A 211 -24.88 -3.28 5.95
N ILE A 212 -24.29 -2.18 6.35
CA ILE A 212 -24.20 -1.75 7.75
C ILE A 212 -25.35 -0.82 8.18
N GLY A 213 -26.29 -0.52 7.29
CA GLY A 213 -27.45 0.33 7.58
C GLY A 213 -27.09 1.79 7.88
N ALA A 214 -26.03 2.31 7.26
CA ALA A 214 -25.64 3.71 7.35
C ALA A 214 -26.36 4.60 6.33
N ILE A 215 -26.89 3.99 5.25
CA ILE A 215 -27.75 4.60 4.24
C ILE A 215 -28.91 3.68 3.90
#